data_e2541f3286b8f6d442d058369a14ef87
#
_entry.id   e2541f3286b8f6d442d058369a14ef87
#
_cell.length_a   1.000
_cell.length_b   1.000
_cell.length_c   1.000
_cell.angle_alpha   90.00
_cell.angle_beta   90.00
_cell.angle_gamma   90.00
#
_symmetry.space_group_name_H-M   'P 1'
#
loop_
_entity.id
_entity.type
_entity.pdbx_description
1 polymer ?
#
loop_
_entity_poly.entity_id
_entity_poly.type
_entity_poly.pdbx_seq_one_letter_code
_entity_poly.pdbx_strand_id
1 'polypeptide(L)' 'MSTSLNMLETVGIQARGLLQELEERFPPVNPSPYDQDREIMYSAGQRSVVEWIKQYMEETNVGQVN' A
#
# COMPACT_ATOMS: atom_id res chain seq x y z
N MET A 1 -26.10 -8.49 15.60
CA MET A 1 -25.96 -8.99 14.26
C MET A 1 -24.48 -9.24 13.96
N SER A 2 -24.17 -10.39 13.47
CA SER A 2 -22.79 -10.71 13.15
C SER A 2 -22.33 -9.97 11.89
N THR A 3 -21.05 -9.66 11.85
CA THR A 3 -20.43 -9.15 10.64
C THR A 3 -20.48 -10.24 9.59
N SER A 4 -21.11 -9.96 8.47
CA SER A 4 -21.21 -10.94 7.41
C SER A 4 -19.88 -11.10 6.68
N LEU A 5 -19.67 -12.26 6.06
CA LEU A 5 -18.51 -12.48 5.21
C LEU A 5 -18.44 -11.46 4.07
N ASN A 6 -19.60 -11.07 3.54
CA ASN A 6 -19.66 -10.07 2.48
C ASN A 6 -19.06 -8.74 2.93
N MET A 7 -19.31 -8.36 4.18
CA MET A 7 -18.77 -7.12 4.72
C MET A 7 -17.26 -7.19 4.83
N LEU A 8 -16.71 -8.32 5.30
CA LEU A 8 -15.28 -8.52 5.40
C LEU A 8 -14.63 -8.53 4.01
N GLU A 9 -15.26 -9.15 3.05
CA GLU A 9 -14.78 -9.16 1.68
C GLU A 9 -14.77 -7.75 1.09
N THR A 10 -15.80 -6.97 1.35
CA THR A 10 -15.89 -5.60 0.89
C THR A 10 -14.77 -4.74 1.46
N VAL A 11 -14.49 -4.89 2.76
CA VAL A 11 -13.38 -4.17 3.40
C VAL A 11 -12.05 -4.56 2.76
N GLY A 12 -11.84 -5.85 2.50
CA GLY A 12 -10.63 -6.34 1.84
C GLY A 12 -10.46 -5.77 0.44
N ILE A 13 -11.54 -5.72 -0.33
CA ILE A 13 -11.53 -5.15 -1.67
C ILE A 13 -11.21 -3.67 -1.63
N GLN A 14 -11.81 -2.94 -0.70
CA GLN A 14 -11.55 -1.51 -0.53
C GLN A 14 -10.11 -1.25 -0.13
N ALA A 15 -9.55 -2.08 0.74
CA ALA A 15 -8.16 -1.94 1.17
C ALA A 15 -7.19 -2.17 0.01
N ARG A 16 -7.48 -3.15 -0.84
CA ARG A 16 -6.67 -3.40 -2.03
C ARG A 16 -6.75 -2.26 -3.02
N GLY A 17 -7.94 -1.69 -3.20
CA GLY A 17 -8.13 -0.54 -4.06
C GLY A 17 -7.35 0.66 -3.57
N LEU A 18 -7.34 0.89 -2.26
CA LEU A 18 -6.57 1.95 -1.66
C LEU A 18 -5.07 1.72 -1.87
N LEU A 19 -4.61 0.49 -1.67
CA LEU A 19 -3.20 0.18 -1.88
C LEU A 19 -2.79 0.42 -3.33
N GLN A 20 -3.63 0.03 -4.27
CA GLN A 20 -3.36 0.26 -5.69
C GLN A 20 -3.24 1.76 -5.99
N GLU A 21 -4.12 2.57 -5.43
CA GLU A 21 -4.05 4.02 -5.56
C GLU A 21 -2.75 4.57 -4.98
N LEU A 22 -2.35 4.07 -3.82
CA LEU A 22 -1.11 4.51 -3.19
C LEU A 22 0.10 4.12 -4.02
N GLU A 23 0.09 2.94 -4.62
CA GLU A 23 1.20 2.51 -5.48
C GLU A 23 1.32 3.38 -6.73
N GLU A 24 0.19 3.84 -7.26
CA GLU A 24 0.19 4.73 -8.42
C GLU A 24 0.68 6.12 -8.05
N ARG A 25 0.30 6.61 -6.86
CA ARG A 25 0.69 7.95 -6.41
C ARG A 25 2.10 8.01 -5.85
N PHE A 26 2.55 6.92 -5.24
CA PHE A 26 3.85 6.85 -4.59
C PHE A 26 4.62 5.65 -5.13
N PRO A 27 5.04 5.72 -6.39
CA PRO A 27 5.76 4.60 -7.02
C PRO A 27 7.13 4.40 -6.38
N PRO A 28 7.76 3.24 -6.64
CA PRO A 28 9.12 3.01 -6.16
C PRO A 28 10.04 4.13 -6.59
N VAL A 29 10.95 4.51 -5.69
CA VAL A 29 11.88 5.59 -5.95
C VAL A 29 12.89 5.14 -6.99
N ASN A 30 13.05 5.96 -8.03
CA ASN A 30 14.06 5.73 -9.06
C ASN A 30 14.86 7.03 -9.20
N PRO A 31 15.84 7.25 -8.31
CA PRO A 31 16.54 8.54 -8.26
C PRO A 31 17.33 8.81 -9.53
N SER A 32 17.23 10.06 -9.96
CA SER A 32 18.03 10.59 -11.06
C SER A 32 19.27 11.26 -10.49
N PRO A 33 20.38 11.34 -11.27
CA PRO A 33 21.55 12.09 -10.82
C PRO A 33 21.27 13.57 -10.54
N TYR A 34 20.16 14.07 -11.06
CA TYR A 34 19.77 15.47 -10.88
C TYR A 34 18.86 15.70 -9.68
N ASP A 35 18.41 14.62 -9.03
CA ASP A 35 17.55 14.74 -7.86
C ASP A 35 18.37 15.11 -6.65
N GLN A 36 17.79 15.95 -5.80
CA GLN A 36 18.42 16.30 -4.53
C GLN A 36 18.18 15.19 -3.51
N ASP A 37 19.14 14.98 -2.63
CA ASP A 37 19.05 13.96 -1.59
C ASP A 37 17.77 14.11 -0.75
N ARG A 38 17.41 15.36 -0.45
CA ARG A 38 16.19 15.63 0.33
C ARG A 38 14.95 15.10 -0.37
N GLU A 39 14.85 15.33 -1.68
CA GLU A 39 13.71 14.86 -2.47
C GLU A 39 13.67 13.35 -2.53
N ILE A 40 14.83 12.72 -2.70
CA ILE A 40 14.95 11.27 -2.73
C ILE A 40 14.51 10.70 -1.39
N MET A 41 14.97 11.26 -0.28
CA MET A 41 14.63 10.80 1.05
C MET A 41 13.14 10.97 1.35
N TYR A 42 12.56 12.09 0.92
CA TYR A 42 11.13 12.34 1.09
C TYR A 42 10.31 11.31 0.33
N SER A 43 10.64 11.10 -0.94
CA SER A 43 9.92 10.12 -1.77
C SER A 43 10.12 8.70 -1.26
N ALA A 44 11.32 8.37 -0.81
CA ALA A 44 11.60 7.05 -0.25
C ALA A 44 10.81 6.82 1.03
N GLY A 45 10.64 7.85 1.86
CA GLY A 45 9.81 7.77 3.06
C GLY A 45 8.35 7.51 2.73
N GLN A 46 7.82 8.21 1.73
CA GLN A 46 6.45 7.97 1.28
C GLN A 46 6.27 6.54 0.76
N ARG A 47 7.20 6.09 -0.06
CA ARG A 47 7.14 4.73 -0.62
C ARG A 47 7.29 3.69 0.48
N SER A 48 8.08 3.97 1.50
CA SER A 48 8.26 3.07 2.64
C SER A 48 6.95 2.76 3.33
N VAL A 49 6.07 3.75 3.47
CA VAL A 49 4.75 3.55 4.06
C VAL A 49 3.90 2.61 3.19
N VAL A 50 3.94 2.80 1.89
CA VAL A 50 3.21 1.95 0.95
C VAL A 50 3.70 0.50 1.06
N GLU A 51 5.01 0.31 1.11
CA GLU A 51 5.60 -1.03 1.24
C GLU A 51 5.20 -1.68 2.57
N TRP A 52 5.14 -0.90 3.65
CA TRP A 52 4.70 -1.40 4.93
C TRP A 52 3.26 -1.88 4.89
N ILE A 53 2.38 -1.10 4.29
CA ILE A 53 0.97 -1.47 4.15
C ILE A 53 0.83 -2.74 3.33
N LYS A 54 1.57 -2.82 2.23
CA LYS A 54 1.55 -3.98 1.35
C LYS A 54 1.98 -5.24 2.09
N GLN A 55 3.07 -5.14 2.84
CA GLN A 55 3.58 -6.26 3.64
C GLN A 55 2.60 -6.66 4.72
N TYR A 56 2.02 -5.67 5.41
CA TYR A 56 1.02 -5.92 6.44
C TYR A 56 -0.17 -6.69 5.87
N MET A 57 -0.66 -6.29 4.72
CA MET A 57 -1.80 -6.95 4.09
C MET A 57 -1.45 -8.37 3.68
N GLU A 58 -0.24 -8.60 3.19
CA GLU A 58 0.21 -9.94 2.83
C GLU A 58 0.33 -10.85 4.05
N GLU A 59 0.87 -10.33 5.15
CA GLU A 59 1.06 -11.09 6.38
C GLU A 59 -0.25 -11.42 7.08
N THR A 60 -1.20 -10.50 7.04
CA THR A 60 -2.51 -10.70 7.68
C THR A 60 -3.52 -11.36 6.77
N ASN A 61 -3.18 -11.57 5.50
CA ASN A 61 -4.08 -12.14 4.49
C ASN A 61 -5.37 -11.35 4.33
N VAL A 62 -5.31 -10.04 4.53
CA VAL A 62 -6.49 -9.19 4.38
C VAL A 62 -6.96 -9.24 2.93
N GLY A 63 -8.19 -9.68 2.75
CA GLY A 63 -8.79 -9.80 1.43
C GLY A 63 -8.29 -10.99 0.63
N GLN A 64 -7.51 -11.88 1.22
CA GLN A 64 -7.09 -13.13 0.60
C GLN A 64 -7.92 -14.29 1.14
N VAL A 65 -8.24 -15.19 0.26
CA VAL A 65 -8.93 -16.43 0.60
C VAL A 65 -8.01 -17.59 0.31
N ASN A 66 -7.65 -18.28 1.35
CA ASN A 66 -6.82 -19.48 1.24
C ASN A 66 -7.67 -20.72 1.33
#